data_59390b2494fe0010e03e4d5d61e97049
#
_entry.id   59390b2494fe0010e03e4d5d61e97049
#
_cell.length_a   1.000
_cell.length_b   1.000
_cell.length_c   1.000
_cell.angle_alpha   90.00
_cell.angle_beta   90.00
_cell.angle_gamma   90.00
#
_symmetry.space_group_name_H-M   'P 1'
#
loop_
_entity.id
_entity.type
_entity.pdbx_description
1 polymer ?
#
loop_
_entity_poly.entity_id
_entity_poly.type
_entity_poly.pdbx_seq_one_letter_code
_entity_poly.pdbx_strand_id
1 'polypeptide(L)'
;MSTRSHSQGFTLVELLVGVAILGILATLASMAVFHGATRARVSNAAFEVGALYTAAQMRATSMGVPHYVVFHDDGTGFGVSLLERADSLGAFNWASDDVTNISTVGGLLHEQLRLSHESGLGFLDLGAPRSDFPALPAPFASITLTPSGSSRLLGGCTFCTEGTGGARGVIRFSPNGTVQMMTGGTEAGGVIAFAPDSRRSGPPRWVVIAAPAGAIRVF
;
A
#
# COMPACT_ATOMS: atom_id res chain seq x y z
N MET A 1 -18.98 -13.02 -71.12
CA MET A 1 -17.75 -13.66 -70.60
C MET A 1 -17.86 -13.71 -69.08
N SER A 2 -18.10 -14.87 -68.50
CA SER A 2 -18.21 -15.02 -67.05
C SER A 2 -16.86 -15.48 -66.50
N THR A 3 -16.19 -14.65 -65.75
CA THR A 3 -14.94 -15.02 -65.06
C THR A 3 -15.29 -15.82 -63.79
N ARG A 4 -15.04 -17.14 -63.85
CA ARG A 4 -15.08 -18.00 -62.67
C ARG A 4 -13.93 -17.63 -61.74
N SER A 5 -14.27 -17.03 -60.60
CA SER A 5 -13.31 -16.85 -59.49
C SER A 5 -13.04 -18.24 -58.89
N HIS A 6 -11.81 -18.70 -58.96
CA HIS A 6 -11.36 -19.89 -58.23
C HIS A 6 -11.23 -19.52 -56.73
N SER A 7 -12.11 -20.07 -55.93
CA SER A 7 -11.92 -20.06 -54.47
C SER A 7 -10.81 -21.06 -54.14
N GLN A 8 -9.59 -20.55 -53.89
CA GLN A 8 -8.53 -21.39 -53.35
C GLN A 8 -8.81 -21.63 -51.87
N GLY A 9 -9.02 -22.90 -51.51
CA GLY A 9 -9.16 -23.31 -50.11
C GLY A 9 -7.80 -23.26 -49.40
N PHE A 10 -7.83 -22.99 -48.10
CA PHE A 10 -6.63 -23.04 -47.23
C PHE A 10 -6.04 -24.45 -47.22
N THR A 11 -4.72 -24.55 -47.28
CA THR A 11 -4.01 -25.81 -47.12
C THR A 11 -3.95 -26.17 -45.61
N LEU A 12 -3.91 -27.46 -45.32
CA LEU A 12 -3.81 -27.96 -43.93
C LEU A 12 -2.54 -27.43 -43.24
N VAL A 13 -1.45 -27.28 -43.98
CA VAL A 13 -0.16 -26.73 -43.49
C VAL A 13 -0.31 -25.26 -43.10
N GLU A 14 -1.01 -24.48 -43.91
CA GLU A 14 -1.21 -23.04 -43.67
C GLU A 14 -2.06 -22.82 -42.38
N LEU A 15 -3.04 -23.64 -42.15
CA LEU A 15 -3.85 -23.63 -40.94
C LEU A 15 -3.01 -24.02 -39.71
N LEU A 16 -2.15 -25.03 -39.83
CA LEU A 16 -1.27 -25.50 -38.75
C LEU A 16 -0.23 -24.42 -38.38
N VAL A 17 0.37 -23.79 -39.36
CA VAL A 17 1.30 -22.66 -39.12
C VAL A 17 0.59 -21.48 -38.51
N GLY A 18 -0.62 -21.14 -38.98
CA GLY A 18 -1.43 -20.07 -38.38
C GLY A 18 -1.74 -20.29 -36.91
N VAL A 19 -2.17 -21.50 -36.53
CA VAL A 19 -2.43 -21.87 -35.12
C VAL A 19 -1.16 -21.83 -34.29
N ALA A 20 -0.02 -22.28 -34.81
CA ALA A 20 1.26 -22.22 -34.10
C ALA A 20 1.68 -20.76 -33.80
N ILE A 21 1.56 -19.87 -34.79
CA ILE A 21 1.87 -18.45 -34.60
C ILE A 21 0.93 -17.81 -33.58
N LEU A 22 -0.38 -18.09 -33.66
CA LEU A 22 -1.36 -17.60 -32.70
C LEU A 22 -1.07 -18.11 -31.28
N GLY A 23 -0.65 -19.35 -31.10
CA GLY A 23 -0.24 -19.91 -29.83
C GLY A 23 0.95 -19.17 -29.22
N ILE A 24 1.97 -18.86 -30.02
CA ILE A 24 3.14 -18.09 -29.56
C ILE A 24 2.73 -16.66 -29.17
N LEU A 25 1.94 -15.99 -30.00
CA LEU A 25 1.46 -14.63 -29.69
C LEU A 25 0.60 -14.56 -28.45
N ALA A 26 -0.27 -15.55 -28.24
CA ALA A 26 -1.13 -15.63 -27.04
C ALA A 26 -0.30 -15.82 -25.76
N THR A 27 0.79 -16.60 -25.79
CA THR A 27 1.66 -16.77 -24.61
C THR A 27 2.41 -15.48 -24.29
N LEU A 28 2.92 -14.75 -25.28
CA LEU A 28 3.58 -13.47 -25.08
C LEU A 28 2.61 -12.40 -24.55
N ALA A 29 1.41 -12.35 -25.10
CA ALA A 29 0.38 -11.41 -24.67
C ALA A 29 -0.04 -11.65 -23.20
N SER A 30 -0.18 -12.91 -22.78
CA SER A 30 -0.55 -13.24 -21.40
C SER A 30 0.50 -12.77 -20.39
N MET A 31 1.79 -12.94 -20.68
CA MET A 31 2.86 -12.41 -19.82
C MET A 31 2.76 -10.89 -19.63
N ALA A 32 2.53 -10.13 -20.70
CA ALA A 32 2.40 -8.68 -20.62
C ALA A 32 1.22 -8.24 -19.76
N VAL A 33 0.07 -8.92 -19.86
CA VAL A 33 -1.12 -8.64 -19.05
C VAL A 33 -0.88 -8.90 -17.56
N PHE A 34 -0.24 -10.02 -17.19
CA PHE A 34 0.06 -10.33 -15.79
C PHE A 34 0.99 -9.32 -15.14
N HIS A 35 2.03 -8.88 -15.84
CA HIS A 35 2.94 -7.83 -15.32
C HIS A 35 2.24 -6.48 -15.15
N GLY A 36 1.40 -6.09 -16.10
CA GLY A 36 0.62 -4.86 -16.03
C GLY A 36 -0.35 -4.84 -14.85
N ALA A 37 -1.08 -5.93 -14.62
CA ALA A 37 -2.04 -6.05 -13.53
C ALA A 37 -1.37 -5.94 -12.14
N THR A 38 -0.20 -6.54 -11.95
CA THR A 38 0.53 -6.46 -10.67
C THR A 38 0.99 -5.03 -10.38
N ARG A 39 1.55 -4.34 -11.38
CA ARG A 39 1.97 -2.93 -11.23
C ARG A 39 0.78 -2.03 -10.89
N ALA A 40 -0.36 -2.23 -11.55
CA ALA A 40 -1.57 -1.46 -11.28
C ALA A 40 -2.08 -1.67 -9.84
N ARG A 41 -2.08 -2.90 -9.33
CA ARG A 41 -2.50 -3.20 -7.95
C ARG A 41 -1.63 -2.49 -6.91
N VAL A 42 -0.30 -2.55 -7.05
CA VAL A 42 0.62 -1.87 -6.12
C VAL A 42 0.41 -0.35 -6.15
N SER A 43 0.26 0.21 -7.36
CA SER A 43 0.00 1.64 -7.52
C SER A 43 -1.34 2.05 -6.90
N ASN A 44 -2.40 1.29 -7.15
CA ASN A 44 -3.73 1.57 -6.60
C ASN A 44 -3.72 1.51 -5.06
N ALA A 45 -3.11 0.48 -4.45
CA ALA A 45 -2.99 0.37 -3.00
C ALA A 45 -2.26 1.59 -2.39
N ALA A 46 -1.19 2.06 -3.01
CA ALA A 46 -0.47 3.23 -2.54
C ALA A 46 -1.31 4.52 -2.66
N PHE A 47 -2.05 4.68 -3.76
CA PHE A 47 -2.94 5.83 -3.93
C PHE A 47 -4.14 5.80 -2.98
N GLU A 48 -4.75 4.63 -2.73
CA GLU A 48 -5.84 4.45 -1.77
C GLU A 48 -5.39 4.83 -0.35
N VAL A 49 -4.20 4.41 0.07
CA VAL A 49 -3.63 4.82 1.36
C VAL A 49 -3.33 6.32 1.40
N GLY A 50 -2.81 6.90 0.33
CA GLY A 50 -2.62 8.35 0.22
C GLY A 50 -3.93 9.14 0.31
N ALA A 51 -5.00 8.63 -0.32
CA ALA A 51 -6.34 9.20 -0.22
C ALA A 51 -6.91 9.08 1.20
N LEU A 52 -6.67 7.95 1.88
CA LEU A 52 -7.08 7.73 3.27
C LEU A 52 -6.40 8.72 4.23
N TYR A 53 -5.11 9.03 4.04
CA TYR A 53 -4.42 10.07 4.81
C TYR A 53 -5.05 11.44 4.60
N THR A 54 -5.34 11.80 3.35
CA THR A 54 -6.00 13.07 3.02
C THR A 54 -7.39 13.15 3.64
N ALA A 55 -8.16 12.07 3.57
CA ALA A 55 -9.48 11.99 4.21
C ALA A 55 -9.38 12.13 5.74
N ALA A 56 -8.40 11.49 6.38
CA ALA A 56 -8.15 11.59 7.81
C ALA A 56 -7.86 13.05 8.23
N GLN A 57 -6.98 13.74 7.48
CA GLN A 57 -6.61 15.13 7.75
C GLN A 57 -7.82 16.08 7.57
N MET A 58 -8.58 15.91 6.49
CA MET A 58 -9.77 16.70 6.24
C MET A 58 -10.85 16.49 7.31
N ARG A 59 -11.11 15.25 7.71
CA ARG A 59 -12.09 14.93 8.76
C ARG A 59 -11.66 15.47 10.12
N ALA A 60 -10.38 15.29 10.49
CA ALA A 60 -9.85 15.81 11.76
C ALA A 60 -10.05 17.33 11.87
N THR A 61 -9.74 18.07 10.81
CA THR A 61 -9.88 19.54 10.80
C THR A 61 -11.35 19.97 10.74
N SER A 62 -12.22 19.28 9.99
CA SER A 62 -13.62 19.67 9.83
C SER A 62 -14.49 19.29 11.03
N MET A 63 -14.22 18.13 11.66
CA MET A 63 -15.02 17.62 12.79
C MET A 63 -14.49 18.07 14.15
N GLY A 64 -13.27 18.61 14.21
CA GLY A 64 -12.65 19.04 15.48
C GLY A 64 -12.26 17.88 16.41
N VAL A 65 -12.17 16.65 15.88
CA VAL A 65 -11.84 15.44 16.63
C VAL A 65 -10.63 14.75 15.99
N PRO A 66 -9.67 14.22 16.77
CA PRO A 66 -8.54 13.50 16.22
C PRO A 66 -8.98 12.27 15.42
N HIS A 67 -8.34 12.06 14.27
CA HIS A 67 -8.50 10.89 13.45
C HIS A 67 -7.19 10.11 13.37
N TYR A 68 -7.29 8.80 13.30
CA TYR A 68 -6.14 7.90 13.31
C TYR A 68 -6.18 7.00 12.09
N VAL A 69 -5.06 6.90 11.39
CA VAL A 69 -4.86 5.86 10.37
C VAL A 69 -4.02 4.76 11.00
N VAL A 70 -4.60 3.57 11.08
CA VAL A 70 -4.03 2.41 11.75
C VAL A 70 -3.71 1.35 10.70
N PHE A 71 -2.43 1.04 10.56
CA PHE A 71 -1.94 -0.12 9.82
C PHE A 71 -1.83 -1.29 10.79
N HIS A 72 -2.32 -2.44 10.40
CA HIS A 72 -2.24 -3.64 11.22
C HIS A 72 -1.99 -4.89 10.38
N ASP A 73 -1.22 -5.81 10.93
CA ASP A 73 -0.99 -7.15 10.40
C ASP A 73 -1.26 -8.13 11.53
N ASP A 74 -2.33 -8.91 11.41
CA ASP A 74 -2.75 -9.92 12.38
C ASP A 74 -2.23 -11.32 12.06
N GLY A 75 -1.33 -11.42 11.06
CA GLY A 75 -0.79 -12.70 10.58
C GLY A 75 -1.68 -13.41 9.55
N THR A 76 -2.97 -13.05 9.47
CA THR A 76 -3.91 -13.58 8.47
C THR A 76 -4.12 -12.62 7.31
N GLY A 77 -3.86 -11.34 7.52
CA GLY A 77 -4.00 -10.31 6.52
C GLY A 77 -3.51 -8.95 6.98
N PHE A 78 -3.31 -8.09 6.02
CA PHE A 78 -2.93 -6.71 6.23
C PHE A 78 -4.12 -5.79 6.01
N GLY A 79 -4.32 -4.86 6.94
CA GLY A 79 -5.40 -3.88 6.89
C GLY A 79 -4.91 -2.46 7.19
N VAL A 80 -5.67 -1.50 6.68
CA VAL A 80 -5.54 -0.09 7.02
C VAL A 80 -6.91 0.42 7.42
N SER A 81 -7.03 1.01 8.60
CA SER A 81 -8.30 1.50 9.14
C SER A 81 -8.22 2.98 9.44
N LEU A 82 -9.26 3.72 9.09
CA LEU A 82 -9.48 5.11 9.50
C LEU A 82 -10.43 5.14 10.68
N LEU A 83 -9.92 5.59 11.83
CA LEU A 83 -10.64 5.66 13.09
C LEU A 83 -10.78 7.11 13.56
N GLU A 84 -11.93 7.43 14.14
CA GLU A 84 -12.14 8.60 14.96
C GLU A 84 -12.06 8.21 16.42
N ARG A 85 -11.29 8.93 17.24
CA ARG A 85 -11.24 8.71 18.68
C ARG A 85 -11.00 10.02 19.40
N ALA A 86 -11.97 10.45 20.20
CA ALA A 86 -11.86 11.65 20.99
C ALA A 86 -10.83 11.47 22.13
N ASP A 87 -10.06 12.51 22.43
CA ASP A 87 -9.08 12.50 23.53
C ASP A 87 -9.78 12.32 24.90
N SER A 88 -11.06 12.69 25.00
CA SER A 88 -11.89 12.49 26.21
C SER A 88 -12.13 11.03 26.58
N LEU A 89 -11.89 10.07 25.67
CA LEU A 89 -12.00 8.64 25.96
C LEU A 89 -10.81 8.09 26.79
N GLY A 90 -9.91 8.96 27.22
CA GLY A 90 -8.74 8.60 28.04
C GLY A 90 -7.54 8.12 27.22
N ALA A 91 -6.45 7.82 27.92
CA ALA A 91 -5.22 7.37 27.34
C ALA A 91 -5.39 5.97 26.70
N PHE A 92 -4.86 5.84 25.48
CA PHE A 92 -4.75 4.56 24.77
C PHE A 92 -3.31 4.40 24.32
N ASN A 93 -2.69 3.27 24.65
CA ASN A 93 -1.32 3.00 24.28
C ASN A 93 -1.27 2.35 22.88
N TRP A 94 -1.17 3.18 21.84
CA TRP A 94 -1.13 2.76 20.46
C TRP A 94 0.01 1.78 20.12
N ALA A 95 1.08 1.81 20.91
CA ALA A 95 2.24 0.95 20.70
C ALA A 95 2.07 -0.45 21.32
N SER A 96 1.26 -0.61 22.38
CA SER A 96 1.13 -1.86 23.11
C SER A 96 -0.26 -2.49 23.06
N ASP A 97 -1.33 -1.66 23.03
CA ASP A 97 -2.70 -2.17 23.15
C ASP A 97 -3.19 -2.75 21.82
N ASP A 98 -4.17 -3.64 21.87
CA ASP A 98 -4.74 -4.25 20.66
C ASP A 98 -5.52 -3.23 19.82
N VAL A 99 -4.98 -2.90 18.65
CA VAL A 99 -5.58 -1.98 17.68
C VAL A 99 -6.44 -2.70 16.63
N THR A 100 -6.41 -4.02 16.58
CA THR A 100 -7.18 -4.82 15.61
C THR A 100 -8.65 -4.92 16.01
N ASN A 101 -8.93 -4.77 17.31
CA ASN A 101 -10.27 -4.78 17.84
C ASN A 101 -10.78 -3.36 18.12
N ILE A 102 -11.66 -2.87 17.26
CA ILE A 102 -12.26 -1.53 17.33
C ILE A 102 -12.95 -1.27 18.68
N SER A 103 -13.58 -2.28 19.28
CA SER A 103 -14.22 -2.12 20.59
C SER A 103 -13.21 -1.85 21.71
N THR A 104 -12.00 -2.37 21.60
CA THR A 104 -10.89 -2.10 22.54
C THR A 104 -10.38 -0.68 22.38
N VAL A 105 -10.27 -0.20 21.14
CA VAL A 105 -9.87 1.19 20.84
C VAL A 105 -10.88 2.20 21.38
N GLY A 106 -12.17 1.85 21.41
CA GLY A 106 -13.24 2.73 21.88
C GLY A 106 -13.53 3.90 20.94
N GLY A 107 -13.17 3.77 19.65
CA GLY A 107 -13.40 4.77 18.61
C GLY A 107 -14.48 4.38 17.62
N LEU A 108 -14.75 5.27 16.67
CA LEU A 108 -15.63 5.04 15.53
C LEU A 108 -14.82 4.68 14.29
N LEU A 109 -15.10 3.51 13.71
CA LEU A 109 -14.51 3.11 12.44
C LEU A 109 -15.24 3.82 11.29
N HIS A 110 -14.52 4.60 10.49
CA HIS A 110 -15.06 5.25 9.30
C HIS A 110 -14.82 4.43 8.02
N GLU A 111 -13.61 3.90 7.86
CA GLU A 111 -13.20 3.21 6.65
C GLU A 111 -12.17 2.13 6.96
N GLN A 112 -12.22 1.03 6.25
CA GLN A 112 -11.26 -0.06 6.35
C GLN A 112 -10.89 -0.57 4.97
N LEU A 113 -9.59 -0.51 4.65
CA LEU A 113 -9.01 -1.12 3.46
C LEU A 113 -8.40 -2.46 3.86
N ARG A 114 -8.83 -3.54 3.22
CA ARG A 114 -8.19 -4.85 3.38
C ARG A 114 -7.22 -5.08 2.23
N LEU A 115 -5.95 -5.03 2.53
CA LEU A 115 -4.85 -5.36 1.63
C LEU A 115 -4.37 -6.77 1.98
N SER A 116 -5.09 -7.81 1.57
CA SER A 116 -4.81 -9.18 1.97
C SER A 116 -3.53 -9.73 1.35
N HIS A 117 -2.91 -10.70 2.01
CA HIS A 117 -1.75 -11.45 1.45
C HIS A 117 -2.10 -12.15 0.12
N GLU A 118 -3.36 -12.52 -0.09
CA GLU A 118 -3.86 -13.17 -1.29
C GLU A 118 -3.86 -12.27 -2.52
N SER A 119 -3.91 -10.95 -2.33
CA SER A 119 -3.86 -9.99 -3.44
C SER A 119 -2.50 -9.91 -4.14
N GLY A 120 -1.48 -10.61 -3.63
CA GLY A 120 -0.12 -10.56 -4.14
C GLY A 120 0.59 -9.24 -3.87
N LEU A 121 0.09 -8.45 -2.92
CA LEU A 121 0.78 -7.30 -2.35
C LEU A 121 1.65 -7.80 -1.19
N GLY A 122 2.91 -7.43 -1.22
CA GLY A 122 3.86 -7.62 -0.13
C GLY A 122 4.43 -6.27 0.29
N PHE A 123 5.04 -6.22 1.47
CA PHE A 123 5.81 -5.06 1.88
C PHE A 123 7.24 -5.19 1.40
N LEU A 124 7.80 -4.08 0.95
CA LEU A 124 9.22 -4.00 0.65
C LEU A 124 10.00 -4.05 1.96
N ASP A 125 10.97 -4.97 2.04
CA ASP A 125 11.99 -4.91 3.08
C ASP A 125 12.94 -3.73 2.79
N LEU A 126 12.80 -2.66 3.58
CA LEU A 126 13.68 -1.49 3.51
C LEU A 126 15.02 -1.72 4.22
N GLY A 127 15.17 -2.83 4.93
CA GLY A 127 16.41 -3.19 5.64
C GLY A 127 17.59 -3.52 4.72
N ALA A 128 17.33 -3.86 3.46
CA ALA A 128 18.35 -3.91 2.43
C ALA A 128 18.34 -2.57 1.67
N PRO A 129 19.40 -1.75 1.74
CA PRO A 129 19.47 -0.52 0.98
C PRO A 129 19.34 -0.86 -0.51
N ARG A 130 18.21 -0.53 -1.10
CA ARG A 130 18.10 -0.56 -2.55
C ARG A 130 18.77 0.69 -3.08
N SER A 131 19.75 0.51 -3.94
CA SER A 131 20.47 1.58 -4.64
C SER A 131 19.56 2.46 -5.50
N ASP A 132 18.35 2.00 -5.75
CA ASP A 132 17.33 2.64 -6.58
C ASP A 132 16.28 3.43 -5.79
N PHE A 133 16.40 3.50 -4.42
CA PHE A 133 15.54 4.37 -3.64
C PHE A 133 15.96 5.82 -3.86
N PRO A 134 15.14 6.65 -4.51
CA PRO A 134 15.52 8.05 -4.75
C PRO A 134 15.59 8.79 -3.41
N ALA A 135 16.60 9.65 -3.25
CA ALA A 135 16.63 10.58 -2.14
C ALA A 135 15.32 11.35 -2.09
N LEU A 136 14.66 11.35 -0.93
CA LEU A 136 13.40 12.05 -0.78
C LEU A 136 13.64 13.57 -0.91
N PRO A 137 12.88 14.28 -1.76
CA PRO A 137 12.98 15.73 -1.85
C PRO A 137 12.38 16.41 -0.63
N ALA A 138 12.71 17.68 -0.39
CA ALA A 138 12.04 18.46 0.65
C ALA A 138 10.51 18.47 0.42
N PRO A 139 9.69 18.40 1.47
CA PRO A 139 10.00 18.39 2.90
C PRO A 139 10.34 17.02 3.49
N PHE A 140 10.48 15.97 2.69
CA PHE A 140 10.63 14.59 3.12
C PHE A 140 12.08 14.16 3.35
N ALA A 141 13.05 15.00 3.04
CA ALA A 141 14.48 14.67 3.07
C ALA A 141 15.02 14.25 4.46
N SER A 142 14.33 14.65 5.53
CA SER A 142 14.68 14.32 6.91
C SER A 142 14.11 13.01 7.42
N ILE A 143 13.26 12.33 6.63
CA ILE A 143 12.62 11.10 7.04
C ILE A 143 13.61 9.95 6.90
N THR A 144 13.83 9.22 8.01
CA THR A 144 14.68 8.04 8.02
C THR A 144 13.99 6.86 7.33
N LEU A 145 14.68 6.20 6.43
CA LEU A 145 14.18 5.06 5.66
C LEU A 145 14.55 3.70 6.30
N THR A 146 14.88 3.68 7.59
CA THR A 146 15.25 2.47 8.31
C THR A 146 13.99 1.81 8.86
N PRO A 147 13.65 0.57 8.46
CA PRO A 147 12.52 -0.15 9.01
C PRO A 147 12.76 -0.57 10.45
N SER A 148 11.68 -0.77 11.20
CA SER A 148 11.74 -1.05 12.63
C SER A 148 11.82 -2.54 12.99
N GLY A 149 11.77 -3.48 12.04
CA GLY A 149 11.79 -4.91 12.34
C GLY A 149 11.71 -5.84 11.13
N SER A 150 11.54 -7.14 11.39
CA SER A 150 11.61 -8.22 10.40
C SER A 150 10.25 -8.77 9.94
N SER A 151 9.12 -8.41 10.56
CA SER A 151 7.81 -8.81 10.04
C SER A 151 7.49 -8.08 8.73
N ARG A 152 6.52 -8.57 7.96
CA ARG A 152 6.16 -7.94 6.68
C ARG A 152 5.80 -6.47 6.82
N LEU A 153 4.98 -6.13 7.81
CA LEU A 153 4.62 -4.74 8.06
C LEU A 153 5.82 -3.93 8.54
N LEU A 154 6.60 -4.47 9.47
CA LEU A 154 7.77 -3.80 10.04
C LEU A 154 8.85 -3.59 8.98
N GLY A 155 9.05 -4.55 8.06
CA GLY A 155 10.01 -4.45 6.97
C GLY A 155 9.65 -3.40 5.91
N GLY A 156 8.38 -3.03 5.80
CA GLY A 156 7.89 -2.01 4.83
C GLY A 156 7.50 -0.67 5.46
N CYS A 157 7.69 -0.49 6.77
CA CYS A 157 7.16 0.65 7.50
C CYS A 157 8.20 1.20 8.48
N THR A 158 8.48 2.49 8.40
CA THR A 158 9.49 3.14 9.25
C THR A 158 8.95 3.59 10.61
N PHE A 159 7.63 3.62 10.78
CA PHE A 159 6.95 4.07 12.00
C PHE A 159 6.13 2.97 12.69
N CYS A 160 6.27 1.72 12.22
CA CYS A 160 5.54 0.60 12.78
C CYS A 160 6.29 -0.06 13.94
N THR A 161 5.55 -0.74 14.82
CA THR A 161 6.09 -1.48 15.97
C THR A 161 5.31 -2.77 16.17
N GLU A 162 5.89 -3.69 16.93
CA GLU A 162 5.23 -4.90 17.41
C GLU A 162 4.44 -4.58 18.68
N GLY A 163 3.28 -5.21 18.87
CA GLY A 163 2.48 -5.08 20.08
C GLY A 163 1.42 -6.17 20.20
N THR A 164 0.53 -6.07 21.16
CA THR A 164 -0.58 -7.02 21.34
C THR A 164 -1.47 -7.02 20.10
N GLY A 165 -1.75 -8.21 19.54
CA GLY A 165 -2.51 -8.35 18.29
C GLY A 165 -1.68 -8.23 17.02
N GLY A 166 -0.33 -8.16 17.11
CA GLY A 166 0.57 -8.15 15.95
C GLY A 166 1.25 -6.81 15.68
N ALA A 167 1.89 -6.73 14.50
CA ALA A 167 2.57 -5.52 14.07
C ALA A 167 1.58 -4.42 13.65
N ARG A 168 1.89 -3.19 14.02
CA ARG A 168 1.02 -2.03 13.76
C ARG A 168 1.81 -0.76 13.50
N GLY A 169 1.19 0.17 12.76
CA GLY A 169 1.65 1.53 12.61
C GLY A 169 0.48 2.49 12.76
N VAL A 170 0.61 3.54 13.55
CA VAL A 170 -0.47 4.47 13.81
C VAL A 170 -0.03 5.90 13.58
N ILE A 171 -0.83 6.61 12.81
CA ILE A 171 -0.65 8.04 12.50
C ILE A 171 -1.87 8.78 13.04
N ARG A 172 -1.63 9.79 13.87
CA ARG A 172 -2.65 10.71 14.39
C ARG A 172 -2.71 11.96 13.52
N PHE A 173 -3.91 12.31 13.11
CA PHE A 173 -4.25 13.58 12.47
C PHE A 173 -5.03 14.42 13.48
N SER A 174 -4.47 15.54 13.87
CA SER A 174 -5.07 16.42 14.89
C SER A 174 -5.97 17.48 14.25
N PRO A 175 -6.97 18.01 14.99
CA PRO A 175 -7.87 19.04 14.48
C PRO A 175 -7.18 20.33 14.02
N ASN A 176 -6.00 20.63 14.58
CA ASN A 176 -5.19 21.79 14.19
C ASN A 176 -4.35 21.53 12.89
N GLY A 177 -4.58 20.40 12.22
CA GLY A 177 -3.88 20.02 10.98
C GLY A 177 -2.52 19.36 11.19
N THR A 178 -2.06 19.21 12.45
CA THR A 178 -0.77 18.54 12.70
C THR A 178 -0.88 17.02 12.62
N VAL A 179 0.20 16.39 12.19
CA VAL A 179 0.33 14.94 12.07
C VAL A 179 1.40 14.44 13.02
N GLN A 180 1.15 13.32 13.68
CA GLN A 180 2.04 12.70 14.64
C GLN A 180 2.06 11.18 14.47
N MET A 181 3.27 10.59 14.52
CA MET A 181 3.44 9.15 14.58
C MET A 181 3.22 8.70 16.03
N MET A 182 2.29 7.76 16.24
CA MET A 182 1.90 7.28 17.59
C MET A 182 2.63 5.99 17.97
N THR A 183 3.25 5.34 17.00
CA THR A 183 4.06 4.13 17.14
C THR A 183 5.51 4.44 16.80
N GLY A 184 6.38 3.44 16.70
CA GLY A 184 7.77 3.68 16.32
C GLY A 184 7.89 4.63 15.12
N GLY A 185 8.87 5.47 15.07
CA GLY A 185 9.04 6.43 13.98
C GLY A 185 9.85 7.64 14.38
N THR A 186 10.19 8.47 13.40
CA THR A 186 10.90 9.73 13.63
C THR A 186 9.90 10.87 13.77
N GLU A 187 10.29 11.92 14.50
CA GLU A 187 9.50 13.15 14.59
C GLU A 187 9.29 13.83 13.22
N ALA A 188 10.16 13.55 12.25
CA ALA A 188 10.08 14.11 10.91
C ALA A 188 8.98 13.51 10.03
N GLY A 189 8.45 12.34 10.38
CA GLY A 189 7.41 11.66 9.60
C GLY A 189 7.67 10.18 9.41
N GLY A 190 6.99 9.57 8.44
CA GLY A 190 7.10 8.15 8.18
C GLY A 190 6.88 7.76 6.72
N VAL A 191 7.32 6.55 6.41
CA VAL A 191 7.19 5.92 5.09
C VAL A 191 6.55 4.56 5.25
N ILE A 192 5.62 4.23 4.37
CA ILE A 192 5.15 2.87 4.17
C ILE A 192 5.35 2.46 2.72
N ALA A 193 5.91 1.28 2.51
CA ALA A 193 6.26 0.75 1.21
C ALA A 193 5.31 -0.39 0.80
N PHE A 194 4.90 -0.36 -0.45
CA PHE A 194 4.13 -1.42 -1.10
C PHE A 194 4.96 -2.02 -2.23
N ALA A 195 5.15 -3.32 -2.19
CA ALA A 195 5.83 -4.06 -3.24
C ALA A 195 5.00 -5.26 -3.69
N PRO A 196 5.15 -5.72 -4.94
CA PRO A 196 4.58 -7.00 -5.32
C PRO A 196 5.25 -8.12 -4.53
N ASP A 197 4.52 -9.21 -4.29
CA ASP A 197 5.06 -10.43 -3.68
C ASP A 197 6.37 -10.85 -4.42
N SER A 198 7.31 -11.44 -3.67
CA SER A 198 8.63 -11.89 -4.17
C SER A 198 8.56 -12.79 -5.41
N ARG A 199 7.42 -13.40 -5.67
CA ARG A 199 7.15 -14.21 -6.87
C ARG A 199 6.76 -13.37 -8.09
N ARG A 200 6.57 -12.07 -7.95
CA ARG A 200 6.12 -11.15 -9.00
C ARG A 200 7.08 -9.99 -9.12
N SER A 201 7.47 -9.64 -10.33
CA SER A 201 8.32 -8.49 -10.60
C SER A 201 7.48 -7.22 -10.75
N GLY A 202 7.96 -6.12 -10.19
CA GLY A 202 7.36 -4.80 -10.35
C GLY A 202 8.05 -3.76 -9.46
N PRO A 203 7.99 -2.48 -9.82
CA PRO A 203 8.55 -1.44 -8.99
C PRO A 203 7.72 -1.27 -7.73
N PRO A 204 8.36 -1.06 -6.57
CA PRO A 204 7.67 -0.69 -5.33
C PRO A 204 7.07 0.71 -5.45
N ARG A 205 6.12 1.02 -4.56
CA ARG A 205 5.55 2.34 -4.33
C ARG A 205 5.67 2.70 -2.88
N TRP A 206 5.91 3.98 -2.60
CA TRP A 206 6.05 4.49 -1.25
C TRP A 206 5.01 5.57 -1.00
N VAL A 207 4.37 5.49 0.14
CA VAL A 207 3.54 6.55 0.67
C VAL A 207 4.30 7.20 1.81
N VAL A 208 4.61 8.47 1.64
CA VAL A 208 5.44 9.26 2.55
C VAL A 208 4.57 10.34 3.17
N ILE A 209 4.67 10.50 4.49
CA ILE A 209 4.02 11.58 5.22
C ILE A 209 5.04 12.32 6.07
N ALA A 210 5.10 13.64 5.92
CA ALA A 210 5.96 14.48 6.73
C ALA A 210 5.21 15.00 7.97
N ALA A 211 5.79 14.83 9.13
CA ALA A 211 5.31 15.44 10.37
C ALA A 211 6.11 16.73 10.69
N PRO A 212 5.51 17.68 11.39
CA PRO A 212 4.10 17.76 11.79
C PRO A 212 3.17 18.33 10.70
N ALA A 213 3.72 18.73 9.55
CA ALA A 213 3.00 19.49 8.51
C ALA A 213 1.91 18.67 7.78
N GLY A 214 1.95 17.32 7.85
CA GLY A 214 0.99 16.46 7.18
C GLY A 214 1.12 16.43 5.65
N ALA A 215 2.27 16.85 5.09
CA ALA A 215 2.48 16.74 3.65
C ALA A 215 2.58 15.27 3.23
N ILE A 216 1.78 14.88 2.23
CA ILE A 216 1.65 13.49 1.78
C ILE A 216 2.14 13.41 0.34
N ARG A 217 2.89 12.36 0.02
CA ARG A 217 3.31 12.07 -1.34
C ARG A 217 3.42 10.56 -1.60
N VAL A 218 2.99 10.16 -2.78
CA VAL A 218 3.15 8.81 -3.32
C VAL A 218 4.25 8.85 -4.37
N PHE A 219 5.24 7.93 -4.27
CA PHE A 219 6.38 7.81 -5.18
C PHE A 219 6.37 6.49 -5.92
#